data_a997cfba1aafab7b5d792e9da5f405fe
#
_entry.id   a997cfba1aafab7b5d792e9da5f405fe
#
_cell.length_a   1.000
_cell.length_b   1.000
_cell.length_c   1.000
_cell.angle_alpha   90.00
_cell.angle_beta   90.00
_cell.angle_gamma   90.00
#
_symmetry.space_group_name_H-M   'P 1'
#
loop_
_entity.id
_entity.type
_entity.pdbx_description
1 polymer ?
#
loop_
_entity_poly.entity_id
_entity_poly.type
_entity_poly.pdbx_seq_one_letter_code
_entity_poly.pdbx_strand_id
1 'polypeptide(L)'
;ALAEEWALKAAQLGHVEAMYWLGEGYTFYAKDMLEEDPEEAKTYFEHAYRWLEQASKHKHPAAILELSNFYRRGDVVEKDVAKSVELVKQAAELGEVQAMRDLVCIYEHGLGVDIDEAKADEWSEKAKAAE
;
A
#
# COMPACT_ATOMS: atom_id res chain seq x y z
N ALA A 1 21.99 -4.69 -5.15
CA ALA A 1 23.33 -4.40 -4.70
C ALA A 1 23.43 -4.51 -3.18
N LEU A 2 24.38 -3.80 -2.58
CA LEU A 2 24.65 -3.92 -1.13
C LEU A 2 23.48 -3.52 -0.25
N ALA A 3 22.77 -2.44 -0.61
CA ALA A 3 21.61 -1.97 0.13
C ALA A 3 20.48 -2.99 0.14
N GLU A 4 20.25 -3.65 -1.00
CA GLU A 4 19.25 -4.69 -1.13
C GLU A 4 19.59 -5.91 -0.27
N GLU A 5 20.85 -6.31 -0.25
CA GLU A 5 21.31 -7.43 0.57
C GLU A 5 21.11 -7.16 2.06
N TRP A 6 21.43 -5.95 2.51
CA TRP A 6 21.20 -5.53 3.90
C TRP A 6 19.71 -5.54 4.26
N ALA A 7 18.89 -4.97 3.38
CA ALA A 7 17.45 -4.92 3.61
C ALA A 7 16.85 -6.32 3.66
N LEU A 8 17.31 -7.22 2.78
CA LEU A 8 16.82 -8.60 2.74
C LEU A 8 17.15 -9.33 4.03
N LYS A 9 18.38 -9.20 4.52
CA LYS A 9 18.78 -9.80 5.78
C LYS A 9 17.98 -9.24 6.96
N ALA A 10 17.83 -7.91 7.01
CA ALA A 10 17.08 -7.25 8.07
C ALA A 10 15.61 -7.69 8.06
N ALA A 11 15.01 -7.77 6.88
CA ALA A 11 13.62 -8.20 6.73
C ALA A 11 13.44 -9.66 7.18
N GLN A 12 14.38 -10.53 6.83
CA GLN A 12 14.35 -11.94 7.23
C GLN A 12 14.47 -12.10 8.75
N LEU A 13 15.12 -11.13 9.42
CA LEU A 13 15.24 -11.10 10.87
C LEU A 13 14.04 -10.42 11.56
N GLY A 14 13.05 -9.99 10.79
CA GLY A 14 11.82 -9.43 11.33
C GLY A 14 11.75 -7.92 11.43
N HIS A 15 12.69 -7.20 10.81
CA HIS A 15 12.66 -5.72 10.80
C HIS A 15 11.62 -5.21 9.81
N VAL A 16 10.56 -4.63 10.32
CA VAL A 16 9.39 -4.20 9.54
C VAL A 16 9.72 -3.11 8.51
N GLU A 17 10.53 -2.13 8.89
CA GLU A 17 10.94 -1.07 7.95
C GLU A 17 11.68 -1.63 6.74
N ALA A 18 12.51 -2.65 6.95
CA ALA A 18 13.22 -3.31 5.86
C ALA A 18 12.25 -4.05 4.94
N MET A 19 11.22 -4.67 5.49
CA MET A 19 10.16 -5.33 4.70
C MET A 19 9.45 -4.32 3.81
N TYR A 20 9.10 -3.17 4.38
CA TYR A 20 8.45 -2.10 3.62
C TYR A 20 9.37 -1.56 2.52
N TRP A 21 10.64 -1.32 2.86
CA TRP A 21 11.63 -0.82 1.91
C TRP A 21 11.79 -1.77 0.71
N LEU A 22 11.84 -3.08 0.98
CA LEU A 22 11.91 -4.08 -0.10
C LEU A 22 10.63 -4.09 -0.94
N GLY A 23 9.48 -4.02 -0.29
CA GLY A 23 8.19 -3.99 -0.99
C GLY A 23 8.10 -2.79 -1.92
N GLU A 24 8.48 -1.63 -1.44
CA GLU A 24 8.49 -0.39 -2.23
C GLU A 24 9.48 -0.47 -3.40
N GLY A 25 10.69 -0.96 -3.11
CA GLY A 25 11.74 -1.11 -4.12
C GLY A 25 11.36 -2.08 -5.23
N TYR A 26 10.84 -3.24 -4.88
CA TYR A 26 10.39 -4.22 -5.88
C TYR A 26 9.21 -3.69 -6.71
N THR A 27 8.32 -2.93 -6.10
CA THR A 27 7.22 -2.29 -6.82
C THR A 27 7.76 -1.30 -7.85
N PHE A 28 8.76 -0.52 -7.46
CA PHE A 28 9.41 0.43 -8.35
C PHE A 28 10.04 -0.27 -9.56
N TYR A 29 10.82 -1.32 -9.31
CA TYR A 29 11.44 -2.10 -10.40
C TYR A 29 10.40 -2.74 -11.30
N ALA A 30 9.32 -3.28 -10.72
CA ALA A 30 8.26 -3.90 -11.49
C ALA A 30 7.60 -2.90 -12.45
N LYS A 31 7.31 -1.70 -11.98
CA LYS A 31 6.72 -0.66 -12.82
C LYS A 31 7.63 -0.23 -13.95
N ASP A 32 8.94 -0.14 -13.66
CA ASP A 32 9.94 0.22 -14.66
C ASP A 32 10.05 -0.84 -15.77
N MET A 33 9.84 -2.10 -15.42
CA MET A 33 9.98 -3.23 -16.36
C MET A 33 8.70 -3.61 -17.10
N LEU A 34 7.56 -3.00 -16.76
CA LEU A 34 6.26 -3.40 -17.32
C LEU A 34 6.22 -3.47 -18.83
N GLU A 35 6.84 -2.50 -19.49
CA GLU A 35 6.83 -2.44 -20.97
C GLU A 35 7.90 -3.34 -21.60
N GLU A 36 9.07 -3.41 -21.00
CA GLU A 36 10.21 -4.14 -21.56
C GLU A 36 10.16 -5.64 -21.32
N ASP A 37 9.81 -6.02 -20.10
CA ASP A 37 9.76 -7.43 -19.70
C ASP A 37 8.61 -7.67 -18.73
N PRO A 38 7.37 -7.84 -19.25
CA PRO A 38 6.19 -8.05 -18.41
C PRO A 38 6.29 -9.26 -17.48
N GLU A 39 6.96 -10.32 -17.91
CA GLU A 39 7.13 -11.53 -17.10
C GLU A 39 8.01 -11.27 -15.87
N GLU A 40 9.11 -10.56 -16.06
CA GLU A 40 9.99 -10.19 -14.95
C GLU A 40 9.31 -9.19 -14.04
N ALA A 41 8.57 -8.23 -14.60
CA ALA A 41 7.77 -7.28 -13.83
C ALA A 41 6.80 -8.00 -12.90
N LYS A 42 6.12 -9.02 -13.41
CA LYS A 42 5.20 -9.84 -12.63
C LYS A 42 5.89 -10.49 -11.42
N THR A 43 7.08 -11.03 -11.64
CA THR A 43 7.87 -11.64 -10.56
C THR A 43 8.22 -10.62 -9.48
N TYR A 44 8.63 -9.41 -9.87
CA TYR A 44 8.92 -8.35 -8.92
C TYR A 44 7.68 -7.88 -8.16
N PHE A 45 6.54 -7.81 -8.83
CA PHE A 45 5.27 -7.48 -8.15
C PHE A 45 4.92 -8.54 -7.10
N GLU A 46 5.15 -9.82 -7.40
CA GLU A 46 4.90 -10.90 -6.45
C GLU A 46 5.81 -10.78 -5.22
N HIS A 47 7.09 -10.47 -5.41
CA HIS A 47 8.02 -10.25 -4.31
C HIS A 47 7.60 -9.04 -3.47
N ALA A 48 7.21 -7.95 -4.15
CA ALA A 48 6.73 -6.75 -3.47
C ALA A 48 5.52 -7.06 -2.60
N TYR A 49 4.55 -7.78 -3.16
CA TYR A 49 3.34 -8.16 -2.45
C TYR A 49 3.65 -8.93 -1.17
N ARG A 50 4.53 -9.92 -1.26
CA ARG A 50 4.88 -10.75 -0.11
C ARG A 50 5.50 -9.95 1.03
N TRP A 51 6.43 -9.05 0.71
CA TRP A 51 7.06 -8.22 1.73
C TRP A 51 6.09 -7.20 2.33
N LEU A 52 5.26 -6.59 1.49
CA LEU A 52 4.24 -5.66 1.97
C LEU A 52 3.20 -6.36 2.85
N GLU A 53 2.81 -7.57 2.47
CA GLU A 53 1.89 -8.36 3.27
C GLU A 53 2.46 -8.65 4.65
N GLN A 54 3.72 -9.04 4.73
CA GLN A 54 4.37 -9.28 6.01
C GLN A 54 4.48 -8.01 6.84
N ALA A 55 4.86 -6.89 6.23
CA ALA A 55 4.94 -5.62 6.94
C ALA A 55 3.55 -5.20 7.45
N SER A 56 2.50 -5.47 6.68
CA SER A 56 1.13 -5.14 7.09
C SER A 56 0.67 -5.94 8.31
N LYS A 57 1.16 -7.15 8.48
CA LYS A 57 0.87 -7.97 9.66
C LYS A 57 1.43 -7.34 10.94
N HIS A 58 2.47 -6.54 10.81
CA HIS A 58 3.04 -5.77 11.92
C HIS A 58 2.43 -4.37 12.03
N LYS A 59 1.33 -4.13 11.32
CA LYS A 59 0.58 -2.86 11.35
C LYS A 59 1.41 -1.66 10.89
N HIS A 60 2.25 -1.85 9.88
CA HIS A 60 3.01 -0.76 9.27
C HIS A 60 2.07 0.02 8.34
N PRO A 61 1.73 1.29 8.67
CA PRO A 61 0.69 2.01 7.93
C PRO A 61 0.98 2.19 6.46
N ALA A 62 2.20 2.57 6.11
CA ALA A 62 2.58 2.78 4.71
C ALA A 62 2.51 1.46 3.91
N ALA A 63 2.90 0.34 4.52
CA ALA A 63 2.83 -0.97 3.87
C ALA A 63 1.38 -1.38 3.62
N ILE A 64 0.49 -1.12 4.58
CA ILE A 64 -0.94 -1.41 4.43
C ILE A 64 -1.51 -0.60 3.27
N LEU A 65 -1.15 0.67 3.17
CA LEU A 65 -1.60 1.53 2.07
C LEU A 65 -1.10 1.03 0.72
N GLU A 66 0.19 0.66 0.63
CA GLU A 66 0.74 0.09 -0.60
C GLU A 66 0.04 -1.21 -0.98
N LEU A 67 -0.24 -2.06 0.01
CA LEU A 67 -0.95 -3.32 -0.21
C LEU A 67 -2.34 -3.08 -0.78
N SER A 68 -3.03 -2.00 -0.36
CA SER A 68 -4.35 -1.66 -0.89
C SER A 68 -4.32 -1.44 -2.39
N ASN A 69 -3.21 -0.93 -2.92
CA ASN A 69 -3.07 -0.69 -4.35
C ASN A 69 -3.06 -1.99 -5.17
N PHE A 70 -2.52 -3.08 -4.61
CA PHE A 70 -2.55 -4.38 -5.27
C PHE A 70 -3.98 -4.89 -5.44
N TYR A 71 -4.82 -4.72 -4.42
CA TYR A 71 -6.23 -5.11 -4.49
C TYR A 71 -7.03 -4.19 -5.41
N ARG A 72 -6.70 -2.91 -5.44
CA ARG A 72 -7.39 -1.95 -6.30
C ARG A 72 -7.13 -2.22 -7.77
N ARG A 73 -5.87 -2.54 -8.12
CA ARG A 73 -5.48 -2.81 -9.51
C ARG A 73 -5.67 -4.25 -9.94
N GLY A 74 -5.57 -5.19 -8.99
CA GLY A 74 -5.65 -6.61 -9.29
C GLY A 74 -4.38 -7.16 -9.93
N ASP A 75 -3.20 -6.74 -9.44
CA ASP A 75 -1.91 -7.14 -10.03
C ASP A 75 -1.49 -8.57 -9.67
N VAL A 76 -1.28 -8.85 -8.38
CA VAL A 76 -0.85 -10.16 -7.89
C VAL A 76 -2.04 -10.94 -7.36
N VAL A 77 -2.98 -10.21 -6.80
CA VAL A 77 -4.22 -10.74 -6.23
C VAL A 77 -5.39 -10.33 -7.12
N GLU A 78 -6.50 -11.03 -7.00
CA GLU A 78 -7.72 -10.69 -7.70
C GLU A 78 -8.19 -9.30 -7.26
N LYS A 79 -8.63 -8.49 -8.22
CA LYS A 79 -9.12 -7.14 -7.95
C LYS A 79 -10.27 -7.17 -6.95
N ASP A 80 -10.15 -6.42 -5.88
CA ASP A 80 -11.15 -6.32 -4.83
C ASP A 80 -11.16 -4.91 -4.26
N VAL A 81 -12.03 -4.07 -4.80
CA VAL A 81 -12.11 -2.66 -4.40
C VAL A 81 -12.55 -2.51 -2.95
N ALA A 82 -13.48 -3.36 -2.49
CA ALA A 82 -13.94 -3.33 -1.10
C ALA A 82 -12.78 -3.61 -0.13
N LYS A 83 -11.95 -4.60 -0.44
CA LYS A 83 -10.77 -4.94 0.35
C LYS A 83 -9.76 -3.79 0.34
N SER A 84 -9.57 -3.16 -0.82
CA SER A 84 -8.70 -2.01 -0.96
C SER A 84 -9.13 -0.88 -0.04
N VAL A 85 -10.42 -0.52 -0.04
CA VAL A 85 -10.96 0.54 0.83
C VAL A 85 -10.77 0.19 2.31
N GLU A 86 -11.01 -1.05 2.68
CA GLU A 86 -10.81 -1.52 4.06
C GLU A 86 -9.36 -1.31 4.51
N LEU A 87 -8.40 -1.65 3.66
CA LEU A 87 -6.98 -1.45 3.95
C LEU A 87 -6.62 0.03 4.07
N VAL A 88 -7.18 0.88 3.20
CA VAL A 88 -6.97 2.33 3.30
C VAL A 88 -7.49 2.85 4.63
N LYS A 89 -8.66 2.38 5.08
CA LYS A 89 -9.21 2.76 6.39
C LYS A 89 -8.28 2.36 7.53
N GLN A 90 -7.74 1.14 7.49
CA GLN A 90 -6.81 0.67 8.51
C GLN A 90 -5.56 1.54 8.57
N ALA A 91 -4.98 1.87 7.42
CA ALA A 91 -3.80 2.72 7.37
C ALA A 91 -4.09 4.12 7.91
N ALA A 92 -5.25 4.68 7.56
CA ALA A 92 -5.68 6.00 8.03
C ALA A 92 -5.86 6.01 9.55
N GLU A 93 -6.47 4.97 10.11
CA GLU A 93 -6.67 4.85 11.56
C GLU A 93 -5.34 4.72 12.30
N LEU A 94 -4.31 4.18 11.63
CA LEU A 94 -2.96 4.09 12.20
C LEU A 94 -2.16 5.39 12.05
N GLY A 95 -2.75 6.42 11.45
CA GLY A 95 -2.13 7.73 11.35
C GLY A 95 -1.45 8.04 10.03
N GLU A 96 -1.63 7.20 8.99
CA GLU A 96 -1.05 7.46 7.68
C GLU A 96 -1.82 8.59 7.00
N VAL A 97 -1.17 9.76 6.85
CA VAL A 97 -1.81 10.96 6.30
C VAL A 97 -2.26 10.75 4.85
N GLN A 98 -1.45 10.09 4.04
CA GLN A 98 -1.84 9.82 2.65
C GLN A 98 -3.11 8.97 2.56
N ALA A 99 -3.25 7.99 3.47
CA ALA A 99 -4.45 7.16 3.55
C ALA A 99 -5.68 8.00 3.93
N MET A 100 -5.51 8.96 4.83
CA MET A 100 -6.59 9.88 5.20
C MET A 100 -7.05 10.70 3.99
N ARG A 101 -6.10 11.21 3.20
CA ARG A 101 -6.40 11.94 1.97
C ARG A 101 -7.09 11.06 0.94
N ASP A 102 -6.66 9.80 0.83
CA ASP A 102 -7.28 8.85 -0.08
C ASP A 102 -8.74 8.60 0.32
N LEU A 103 -9.03 8.52 1.62
CA LEU A 103 -10.41 8.35 2.10
C LEU A 103 -11.29 9.55 1.76
N VAL A 104 -10.74 10.76 1.78
CA VAL A 104 -11.48 11.94 1.35
C VAL A 104 -11.99 11.74 -0.08
N CYS A 105 -11.08 11.34 -0.98
CA CYS A 105 -11.44 11.09 -2.38
C CYS A 105 -12.43 9.93 -2.51
N ILE A 106 -12.21 8.86 -1.75
CA ILE A 106 -13.06 7.67 -1.79
C ILE A 106 -14.50 8.03 -1.41
N TYR A 107 -14.70 8.80 -0.34
CA TYR A 107 -16.05 9.19 0.09
C TYR A 107 -16.66 10.30 -0.75
N GLU A 108 -15.85 11.20 -1.32
CA GLU A 108 -16.36 12.25 -2.22
C GLU A 108 -16.91 11.66 -3.53
N HIS A 109 -16.25 10.64 -4.06
CA HIS A 109 -16.57 10.07 -5.37
C HIS A 109 -17.27 8.72 -5.32
N GLY A 110 -17.43 8.15 -4.14
CA GLY A 110 -18.09 6.85 -4.00
C GLY A 110 -17.29 5.71 -4.61
N LEU A 111 -15.99 5.64 -4.34
CA LEU A 111 -15.10 4.62 -4.89
C LEU A 111 -15.13 3.36 -4.02
N GLY A 112 -16.01 2.43 -4.36
CA GLY A 112 -16.18 1.20 -3.60
C GLY A 112 -17.03 1.34 -2.34
N VAL A 113 -17.56 2.52 -2.09
CA VAL A 113 -18.48 2.84 -0.99
C VAL A 113 -19.47 3.88 -1.51
N ASP A 114 -20.55 4.10 -0.77
CA ASP A 114 -21.49 5.17 -1.10
C ASP A 114 -20.85 6.53 -0.85
N ILE A 115 -21.20 7.53 -1.66
CA ILE A 115 -20.76 8.90 -1.45
C ILE A 115 -21.22 9.35 -0.06
N ASP A 116 -20.29 9.92 0.71
CA ASP A 116 -20.58 10.40 2.06
C ASP A 116 -19.73 11.64 2.34
N GLU A 117 -20.31 12.80 2.09
CA GLU A 117 -19.61 14.07 2.26
C GLU A 117 -19.23 14.34 3.72
N ALA A 118 -20.04 13.87 4.66
CA ALA A 118 -19.75 14.05 6.09
C ALA A 118 -18.48 13.29 6.48
N LYS A 119 -18.32 12.05 6.00
CA LYS A 119 -17.12 11.26 6.26
C LYS A 119 -15.91 11.86 5.55
N ALA A 120 -16.09 12.35 4.32
CA ALA A 120 -15.01 13.01 3.58
C ALA A 120 -14.49 14.22 4.37
N ASP A 121 -15.40 15.06 4.88
CA ASP A 121 -15.04 16.23 5.68
C ASP A 121 -14.33 15.82 6.97
N GLU A 122 -14.81 14.78 7.63
CA GLU A 122 -14.22 14.26 8.87
C GLU A 122 -12.76 13.83 8.65
N TRP A 123 -12.51 13.07 7.59
CA TRP A 123 -11.14 12.63 7.27
C TRP A 123 -10.26 13.80 6.79
N SER A 124 -10.84 14.77 6.08
CA SER A 124 -10.13 15.98 5.67
C SER A 124 -9.59 16.75 6.89
N GLU A 125 -10.43 16.91 7.92
CA GLU A 125 -10.01 17.58 9.17
C GLU A 125 -8.91 16.78 9.89
N LYS A 126 -9.04 15.46 9.95
CA LYS A 126 -8.03 14.60 10.58
C LYS A 126 -6.70 14.67 9.84
N ALA A 127 -6.74 14.71 8.50
CA ALA A 127 -5.53 14.81 7.68
C ALA A 127 -4.81 16.13 7.93
N LYS A 128 -5.56 17.23 8.00
CA LYS A 128 -5.00 18.55 8.27
C LYS A 128 -4.36 18.60 9.65
N ALA A 129 -5.00 18.00 10.64
CA ALA A 129 -4.48 17.98 12.03
C ALA A 129 -3.20 17.13 12.13
N ALA A 130 -3.02 16.12 11.25
CA ALA A 130 -1.89 15.21 11.27
C ALA A 130 -0.69 15.72 10.47
N GLU A 131 -0.87 16.76 9.67
CA GLU A 131 0.22 17.35 8.86
C GLU A 131 1.22 18.14 9.69
#